data_36923485704cdf5c5b787bd93d427387
#
_entry.id   36923485704cdf5c5b787bd93d427387
#
_cell.length_a   1.000
_cell.length_b   1.000
_cell.length_c   1.000
_cell.angle_alpha   90.00
_cell.angle_beta   90.00
_cell.angle_gamma   90.00
#
_symmetry.space_group_name_H-M   'P 1'
#
loop_
_entity.id
_entity.type
_entity.pdbx_description
1 polymer ?
#
loop_
_entity_poly.entity_id
_entity_poly.type
_entity_poly.pdbx_seq_one_letter_code
_entity_poly.pdbx_strand_id
1 'polypeptide(L)'
;MSSRLGEPKVGEVVVSPSETSNGFAIDLFSPLATRYDRLCEVLSMGQNRRWRRCMIDHVVGAQPATVLDVASGTAGVAVQLARRTEAKVFAYDLTLAMLQHGAKRVGEAGLADRIDLVEGRAEDLPFPDHTFDALTFTYLLRYVDDPAATLAELARVVKPGGSVASLEFLAPPNPLWRAAWWVYTRFVLPAAGWLTGGREWWRVGRFLGPNIAAHYRRYPLSWTVRAWEAAGFEDVGVRPMSLGGGVVIWGRKRVG
;
A
#
# COMPACT_ATOMS: atom_id res chain seq x y z
N MET A 1 23.67 -44.03 29.79
CA MET A 1 22.27 -43.75 29.41
C MET A 1 22.30 -42.61 28.40
N SER A 2 22.10 -42.97 27.15
CA SER A 2 22.26 -42.12 25.97
C SER A 2 20.93 -41.45 25.66
N SER A 3 20.86 -40.12 25.72
CA SER A 3 19.73 -39.35 25.22
C SER A 3 19.95 -39.00 23.75
N ARG A 4 19.18 -39.61 22.89
CA ARG A 4 19.15 -39.29 21.45
C ARG A 4 18.50 -37.90 21.26
N LEU A 5 19.27 -36.99 20.71
CA LEU A 5 18.72 -35.73 20.12
C LEU A 5 17.99 -36.11 18.84
N GLY A 6 16.75 -35.72 18.75
CA GLY A 6 15.91 -35.96 17.60
C GLY A 6 16.43 -35.20 16.35
N GLU A 7 16.48 -35.91 15.24
CA GLU A 7 16.81 -35.36 13.92
C GLU A 7 15.73 -34.33 13.47
N PRO A 8 16.14 -33.25 12.82
CA PRO A 8 15.19 -32.31 12.26
C PRO A 8 14.42 -32.95 11.08
N LYS A 9 13.10 -32.80 11.06
CA LYS A 9 12.24 -33.29 10.00
C LYS A 9 12.60 -32.58 8.70
N VAL A 10 12.99 -33.33 7.70
CA VAL A 10 13.16 -32.89 6.30
C VAL A 10 11.79 -32.50 5.78
N GLY A 11 11.62 -31.25 5.31
CA GLY A 11 10.44 -30.88 4.55
C GLY A 11 9.92 -29.44 4.65
N GLU A 12 10.58 -28.52 5.32
CA GLU A 12 10.26 -27.10 5.11
C GLU A 12 11.05 -26.60 3.90
N VAL A 13 10.34 -26.40 2.78
CA VAL A 13 10.87 -25.67 1.63
C VAL A 13 11.02 -24.23 2.11
N VAL A 14 12.23 -23.82 2.47
CA VAL A 14 12.57 -22.43 2.72
C VAL A 14 12.51 -21.73 1.36
N VAL A 15 11.35 -21.14 1.03
CA VAL A 15 11.20 -20.29 -0.15
C VAL A 15 12.13 -19.09 0.03
N SER A 16 13.01 -18.86 -0.94
CA SER A 16 13.91 -17.71 -0.95
C SER A 16 13.08 -16.42 -0.82
N PRO A 17 13.50 -15.39 -0.05
CA PRO A 17 12.77 -14.12 0.07
C PRO A 17 12.37 -13.48 -1.26
N SER A 18 13.16 -13.66 -2.31
CA SER A 18 12.89 -13.19 -3.66
C SER A 18 11.78 -13.97 -4.41
N GLU A 19 11.37 -15.15 -3.91
CA GLU A 19 10.31 -15.97 -4.51
C GLU A 19 8.92 -15.66 -3.92
N THR A 20 8.84 -14.92 -2.82
CA THR A 20 7.59 -14.42 -2.24
C THR A 20 7.27 -13.02 -2.74
N SER A 21 5.99 -12.65 -2.75
CA SER A 21 5.55 -11.28 -3.10
C SER A 21 6.22 -10.23 -2.21
N ASN A 22 6.41 -10.53 -0.93
CA ASN A 22 7.08 -9.66 0.03
C ASN A 22 8.59 -9.52 -0.26
N GLY A 23 9.30 -10.62 -0.56
CA GLY A 23 10.70 -10.56 -0.95
C GLY A 23 10.91 -9.74 -2.21
N PHE A 24 10.05 -9.93 -3.20
CA PHE A 24 10.04 -9.13 -4.42
C PHE A 24 9.79 -7.63 -4.12
N ALA A 25 8.86 -7.30 -3.22
CA ALA A 25 8.59 -5.92 -2.83
C ALA A 25 9.81 -5.26 -2.16
N ILE A 26 10.48 -5.96 -1.23
CA ILE A 26 11.70 -5.48 -0.59
C ILE A 26 12.79 -5.19 -1.63
N ASP A 27 13.05 -6.13 -2.54
CA ASP A 27 14.09 -5.99 -3.58
C ASP A 27 13.77 -4.85 -4.55
N LEU A 28 12.48 -4.64 -4.85
CA LEU A 28 12.03 -3.57 -5.74
C LEU A 28 12.13 -2.19 -5.10
N PHE A 29 11.68 -2.05 -3.84
CA PHE A 29 11.47 -0.74 -3.22
C PHE A 29 12.66 -0.24 -2.40
N SER A 30 13.49 -1.12 -1.84
CA SER A 30 14.64 -0.70 -1.02
C SER A 30 15.60 0.24 -1.78
N PRO A 31 16.01 -0.03 -3.04
CA PRO A 31 16.87 0.88 -3.79
C PRO A 31 16.19 2.20 -4.18
N LEU A 32 14.86 2.23 -4.16
CA LEU A 32 14.07 3.38 -4.61
C LEU A 32 13.72 4.35 -3.49
N ALA A 33 13.94 4.01 -2.23
CA ALA A 33 13.46 4.73 -1.06
C ALA A 33 13.77 6.24 -1.11
N THR A 34 14.99 6.63 -1.53
CA THR A 34 15.43 8.04 -1.64
C THR A 34 14.65 8.85 -2.67
N ARG A 35 14.06 8.21 -3.68
CA ARG A 35 13.42 8.86 -4.83
C ARG A 35 11.99 8.38 -5.08
N TYR A 36 11.46 7.58 -4.16
CA TYR A 36 10.16 6.92 -4.29
C TYR A 36 9.01 7.90 -4.55
N ASP A 37 8.97 9.01 -3.82
CA ASP A 37 7.91 10.01 -4.00
C ASP A 37 7.95 10.64 -5.40
N ARG A 38 9.16 10.92 -5.93
CA ARG A 38 9.31 11.40 -7.33
C ARG A 38 8.80 10.37 -8.33
N LEU A 39 9.07 9.09 -8.08
CA LEU A 39 8.58 8.01 -8.94
C LEU A 39 7.05 7.99 -8.96
N CYS A 40 6.40 8.04 -7.79
CA CYS A 40 4.95 8.11 -7.69
C CYS A 40 4.35 9.35 -8.39
N GLU A 41 5.00 10.51 -8.29
CA GLU A 41 4.55 11.73 -8.98
C GLU A 41 4.70 11.60 -10.50
N VAL A 42 5.82 11.07 -11.00
CA VAL A 42 6.03 10.82 -12.44
C VAL A 42 5.01 9.80 -12.96
N LEU A 43 4.85 8.67 -12.26
CA LEU A 43 3.89 7.60 -12.60
C LEU A 43 2.45 8.09 -12.70
N SER A 44 2.08 9.01 -11.84
CA SER A 44 0.73 9.56 -11.77
C SER A 44 0.57 10.86 -12.59
N MET A 45 1.60 11.29 -13.32
CA MET A 45 1.64 12.62 -13.98
C MET A 45 1.26 13.76 -13.01
N GLY A 46 1.85 13.73 -11.80
CA GLY A 46 1.59 14.73 -10.75
C GLY A 46 0.26 14.57 -10.00
N GLN A 47 -0.53 13.55 -10.30
CA GLN A 47 -1.86 13.38 -9.69
C GLN A 47 -1.83 12.71 -8.31
N ASN A 48 -0.71 12.07 -7.93
CA ASN A 48 -0.60 11.29 -6.70
C ASN A 48 -1.00 12.08 -5.44
N ARG A 49 -0.61 13.36 -5.35
CA ARG A 49 -0.99 14.24 -4.22
C ARG A 49 -2.50 14.43 -4.12
N ARG A 50 -3.18 14.61 -5.25
CA ARG A 50 -4.64 14.77 -5.31
C ARG A 50 -5.33 13.45 -4.93
N TRP A 51 -4.82 12.32 -5.39
CA TRP A 51 -5.36 11.00 -5.07
C TRP A 51 -5.22 10.69 -3.58
N ARG A 52 -4.02 10.90 -3.02
CA ARG A 52 -3.77 10.73 -1.56
C ARG A 52 -4.68 11.64 -0.73
N ARG A 53 -4.86 12.89 -1.13
CA ARG A 53 -5.79 13.80 -0.44
C ARG A 53 -7.20 13.25 -0.44
N CYS A 54 -7.71 12.80 -1.59
CA CYS A 54 -9.02 12.20 -1.72
C CYS A 54 -9.18 10.97 -0.81
N MET A 55 -8.18 10.08 -0.73
CA MET A 55 -8.18 8.95 0.19
C MET A 55 -8.22 9.40 1.66
N ILE A 56 -7.35 10.31 2.05
CA ILE A 56 -7.26 10.83 3.42
C ILE A 56 -8.56 11.53 3.85
N ASP A 57 -9.26 12.22 2.94
CA ASP A 57 -10.54 12.89 3.23
C ASP A 57 -11.61 11.93 3.78
N HIS A 58 -11.60 10.65 3.35
CA HIS A 58 -12.52 9.63 3.85
C HIS A 58 -12.22 9.15 5.28
N VAL A 59 -11.01 9.39 5.77
CA VAL A 59 -10.58 8.98 7.11
C VAL A 59 -10.65 10.12 8.10
N VAL A 60 -10.17 11.31 7.73
CA VAL A 60 -10.08 12.45 8.66
C VAL A 60 -11.44 13.00 9.11
N GLY A 61 -12.48 12.82 8.29
CA GLY A 61 -13.85 13.26 8.63
C GLY A 61 -14.43 12.61 9.89
N ALA A 62 -13.95 11.42 10.23
CA ALA A 62 -14.35 10.70 11.44
C ALA A 62 -13.61 11.15 12.72
N GLN A 63 -12.64 12.09 12.63
CA GLN A 63 -11.80 12.55 13.75
C GLN A 63 -11.20 11.38 14.56
N PRO A 64 -10.44 10.46 13.91
CA PRO A 64 -9.89 9.29 14.59
C PRO A 64 -8.88 9.70 15.66
N ALA A 65 -8.82 8.98 16.79
CA ALA A 65 -7.78 9.13 17.80
C ALA A 65 -6.53 8.30 17.45
N THR A 66 -6.72 7.17 16.78
CA THR A 66 -5.63 6.27 16.35
C THR A 66 -5.79 5.88 14.89
N VAL A 67 -4.72 5.97 14.11
CA VAL A 67 -4.70 5.60 12.68
C VAL A 67 -3.54 4.67 12.38
N LEU A 68 -3.80 3.58 11.64
CA LEU A 68 -2.77 2.73 11.05
C LEU A 68 -2.63 3.06 9.55
N ASP A 69 -1.44 3.41 9.11
CA ASP A 69 -1.08 3.63 7.70
C ASP A 69 -0.20 2.47 7.23
N VAL A 70 -0.79 1.49 6.53
CA VAL A 70 -0.10 0.27 6.08
C VAL A 70 0.49 0.48 4.68
N ALA A 71 1.67 -0.10 4.44
CA ALA A 71 2.52 0.19 3.29
C ALA A 71 2.79 1.71 3.21
N SER A 72 3.15 2.28 4.36
CA SER A 72 3.35 3.72 4.57
C SER A 72 4.53 4.29 3.77
N GLY A 73 5.44 3.43 3.32
CA GLY A 73 6.64 3.79 2.58
C GLY A 73 7.46 4.82 3.34
N THR A 74 7.66 5.98 2.74
CA THR A 74 8.39 7.10 3.32
C THR A 74 7.52 7.98 4.25
N ALA A 75 6.46 7.44 4.85
CA ALA A 75 5.53 8.09 5.77
C ALA A 75 4.83 9.35 5.23
N GLY A 76 4.68 9.47 3.90
CA GLY A 76 4.08 10.66 3.29
C GLY A 76 2.60 10.82 3.60
N VAL A 77 1.85 9.71 3.70
CA VAL A 77 0.43 9.69 4.10
C VAL A 77 0.32 9.91 5.60
N ALA A 78 1.12 9.21 6.42
CA ALA A 78 1.14 9.35 7.87
C ALA A 78 1.35 10.81 8.32
N VAL A 79 2.29 11.55 7.71
CA VAL A 79 2.51 12.98 7.99
C VAL A 79 1.27 13.82 7.62
N GLN A 80 0.58 13.53 6.52
CA GLN A 80 -0.64 14.24 6.15
C GLN A 80 -1.80 13.95 7.10
N LEU A 81 -1.95 12.71 7.56
CA LEU A 81 -2.93 12.31 8.57
C LEU A 81 -2.69 13.03 9.88
N ALA A 82 -1.46 13.01 10.41
CA ALA A 82 -1.11 13.69 11.66
C ALA A 82 -1.27 15.21 11.60
N ARG A 83 -1.07 15.84 10.43
CA ARG A 83 -1.29 17.29 10.24
C ARG A 83 -2.77 17.68 10.16
N ARG A 84 -3.64 16.74 9.83
CA ARG A 84 -5.06 17.01 9.58
C ARG A 84 -5.99 16.47 10.67
N THR A 85 -5.44 15.76 11.64
CA THR A 85 -6.14 15.20 12.80
C THR A 85 -5.28 15.35 14.04
N GLU A 86 -5.83 15.05 15.21
CA GLU A 86 -5.05 14.91 16.46
C GLU A 86 -4.64 13.45 16.72
N ALA A 87 -4.81 12.56 15.73
CA ALA A 87 -4.55 11.14 15.88
C ALA A 87 -3.08 10.82 16.19
N LYS A 88 -2.85 9.79 16.98
CA LYS A 88 -1.60 9.02 16.98
C LYS A 88 -1.60 8.13 15.74
N VAL A 89 -0.57 8.25 14.92
CA VAL A 89 -0.45 7.52 13.65
C VAL A 89 0.63 6.46 13.76
N PHE A 90 0.32 5.24 13.35
CA PHE A 90 1.28 4.14 13.21
C PHE A 90 1.55 3.94 11.73
N ALA A 91 2.75 4.30 11.29
CA ALA A 91 3.21 4.13 9.91
C ALA A 91 3.93 2.78 9.78
N TYR A 92 3.27 1.83 9.16
CA TYR A 92 3.68 0.43 9.09
C TYR A 92 4.13 0.07 7.68
N ASP A 93 5.34 -0.46 7.52
CA ASP A 93 5.89 -0.84 6.20
C ASP A 93 6.80 -2.06 6.30
N LEU A 94 6.83 -2.85 5.24
CA LEU A 94 7.68 -4.02 5.11
C LEU A 94 9.17 -3.67 4.98
N THR A 95 9.48 -2.46 4.49
CA THR A 95 10.81 -2.08 4.00
C THR A 95 11.49 -1.12 4.95
N LEU A 96 12.49 -1.60 5.70
CA LEU A 96 13.27 -0.77 6.63
C LEU A 96 13.87 0.48 5.97
N ALA A 97 14.36 0.37 4.74
CA ALA A 97 14.91 1.50 4.00
C ALA A 97 13.87 2.61 3.76
N MET A 98 12.59 2.25 3.52
CA MET A 98 11.50 3.20 3.41
C MET A 98 11.23 3.90 4.75
N LEU A 99 11.17 3.13 5.85
CA LEU A 99 10.94 3.67 7.19
C LEU A 99 12.07 4.60 7.66
N GLN A 100 13.32 4.32 7.31
CA GLN A 100 14.46 5.21 7.58
C GLN A 100 14.29 6.59 6.91
N HIS A 101 13.80 6.63 5.66
CA HIS A 101 13.44 7.89 4.99
C HIS A 101 12.19 8.53 5.61
N GLY A 102 11.25 7.70 6.06
CA GLY A 102 10.07 8.12 6.83
C GLY A 102 10.48 8.82 8.13
N ALA A 103 11.40 8.24 8.89
CA ALA A 103 11.90 8.82 10.15
C ALA A 103 12.47 10.24 9.95
N LYS A 104 13.28 10.43 8.90
CA LYS A 104 13.80 11.75 8.54
C LYS A 104 12.65 12.74 8.25
N ARG A 105 11.69 12.35 7.44
CA ARG A 105 10.52 13.17 7.08
C ARG A 105 9.68 13.53 8.31
N VAL A 106 9.42 12.56 9.18
CA VAL A 106 8.65 12.74 10.43
C VAL A 106 9.37 13.72 11.36
N GLY A 107 10.69 13.58 11.50
CA GLY A 107 11.52 14.52 12.27
C GLY A 107 11.52 15.94 11.70
N GLU A 108 11.71 16.09 10.37
CA GLU A 108 11.65 17.38 9.67
C GLU A 108 10.26 18.05 9.77
N ALA A 109 9.20 17.24 9.89
CA ALA A 109 7.84 17.72 10.09
C ALA A 109 7.51 18.10 11.55
N GLY A 110 8.37 17.79 12.52
CA GLY A 110 8.12 17.99 13.95
C GLY A 110 7.01 17.11 14.51
N LEU A 111 6.85 15.87 13.97
CA LEU A 111 5.74 14.97 14.31
C LEU A 111 6.20 13.65 14.96
N ALA A 112 7.44 13.61 15.48
CA ALA A 112 8.02 12.41 16.09
C ALA A 112 7.20 11.87 17.28
N ASP A 113 6.58 12.75 18.05
CA ASP A 113 5.73 12.36 19.19
C ASP A 113 4.37 11.78 18.74
N ARG A 114 3.99 12.00 17.49
CA ARG A 114 2.66 11.65 16.96
C ARG A 114 2.67 10.53 15.93
N ILE A 115 3.84 10.18 15.40
CA ILE A 115 3.97 9.14 14.37
C ILE A 115 4.99 8.10 14.82
N ASP A 116 4.54 6.87 15.01
CA ASP A 116 5.40 5.72 15.24
C ASP A 116 5.66 5.00 13.92
N LEU A 117 6.91 4.65 13.67
CA LEU A 117 7.33 3.90 12.49
C LEU A 117 7.58 2.44 12.90
N VAL A 118 6.88 1.51 12.27
CA VAL A 118 6.91 0.09 12.64
C VAL A 118 7.19 -0.76 11.40
N GLU A 119 8.18 -1.65 11.47
CA GLU A 119 8.52 -2.59 10.41
C GLU A 119 7.69 -3.87 10.55
N GLY A 120 7.15 -4.36 9.42
CA GLY A 120 6.46 -5.65 9.37
C GLY A 120 5.60 -5.87 8.14
N ARG A 121 4.92 -7.02 8.11
CA ARG A 121 4.14 -7.52 6.98
C ARG A 121 2.65 -7.22 7.17
N ALA A 122 2.00 -6.76 6.10
CA ALA A 122 0.57 -6.45 6.12
C ALA A 122 -0.32 -7.68 6.31
N GLU A 123 0.20 -8.87 6.04
CA GLU A 123 -0.49 -10.15 6.20
C GLU A 123 -0.49 -10.67 7.64
N ASP A 124 0.32 -10.08 8.53
CA ASP A 124 0.45 -10.49 9.94
C ASP A 124 0.79 -9.26 10.78
N LEU A 125 -0.25 -8.55 11.20
CA LEU A 125 -0.12 -7.29 11.93
C LEU A 125 0.05 -7.54 13.44
N PRO A 126 1.11 -7.02 14.09
CA PRO A 126 1.39 -7.26 15.51
C PRO A 126 0.49 -6.43 16.45
N PHE A 127 -0.75 -6.20 16.05
CA PHE A 127 -1.71 -5.42 16.82
C PHE A 127 -2.91 -6.28 17.21
N PRO A 128 -3.47 -6.07 18.41
CA PRO A 128 -4.72 -6.72 18.81
C PRO A 128 -5.91 -6.36 17.90
N ASP A 129 -6.94 -7.17 17.93
CA ASP A 129 -8.21 -6.87 17.28
C ASP A 129 -8.75 -5.52 17.75
N HIS A 130 -9.42 -4.80 16.85
CA HIS A 130 -10.13 -3.57 17.19
C HIS A 130 -9.27 -2.49 17.87
N THR A 131 -8.03 -2.32 17.42
CA THR A 131 -7.08 -1.35 17.98
C THR A 131 -7.26 0.05 17.39
N PHE A 132 -7.51 0.16 16.07
CA PHE A 132 -7.47 1.43 15.36
C PHE A 132 -8.86 1.98 15.04
N ASP A 133 -9.03 3.30 15.19
CA ASP A 133 -10.25 4.00 14.78
C ASP A 133 -10.33 4.15 13.26
N ALA A 134 -9.17 4.19 12.60
CA ALA A 134 -9.10 4.25 11.14
C ALA A 134 -7.84 3.57 10.58
N LEU A 135 -7.91 3.19 9.31
CA LEU A 135 -6.79 2.58 8.58
C LEU A 135 -6.69 3.12 7.16
N THR A 136 -5.46 3.38 6.71
CA THR A 136 -5.15 3.69 5.32
C THR A 136 -4.12 2.72 4.76
N PHE A 137 -4.17 2.45 3.45
CA PHE A 137 -3.08 1.77 2.75
C PHE A 137 -2.95 2.23 1.30
N THR A 138 -1.72 2.25 0.78
CA THR A 138 -1.45 2.69 -0.59
C THR A 138 -0.59 1.69 -1.34
N TYR A 139 -1.04 1.28 -2.55
CA TYR A 139 -0.30 0.42 -3.48
C TYR A 139 0.11 -0.94 -2.89
N LEU A 140 -0.71 -1.49 -1.97
CA LEU A 140 -0.41 -2.69 -1.19
C LEU A 140 -0.81 -3.98 -1.91
N LEU A 141 -2.07 -4.09 -2.36
CA LEU A 141 -2.68 -5.38 -2.73
C LEU A 141 -2.04 -6.11 -3.92
N ARG A 142 -1.17 -5.43 -4.66
CA ARG A 142 -0.40 -6.03 -5.76
C ARG A 142 0.88 -6.73 -5.32
N TYR A 143 1.26 -6.56 -4.06
CA TYR A 143 2.53 -7.02 -3.49
C TYR A 143 2.36 -7.99 -2.33
N VAL A 144 1.13 -8.49 -2.13
CA VAL A 144 0.80 -9.54 -1.15
C VAL A 144 0.44 -10.83 -1.87
N ASP A 145 0.65 -11.97 -1.22
CA ASP A 145 0.38 -13.29 -1.81
C ASP A 145 -1.11 -13.56 -1.92
N ASP A 146 -1.88 -13.20 -0.88
CA ASP A 146 -3.34 -13.30 -0.85
C ASP A 146 -4.00 -11.97 -0.48
N PRO A 147 -4.52 -11.21 -1.47
CA PRO A 147 -5.19 -9.95 -1.20
C PRO A 147 -6.46 -10.07 -0.35
N ALA A 148 -7.17 -11.20 -0.40
CA ALA A 148 -8.39 -11.39 0.40
C ALA A 148 -8.04 -11.64 1.87
N ALA A 149 -7.07 -12.51 2.14
CA ALA A 149 -6.57 -12.75 3.49
C ALA A 149 -5.97 -11.48 4.09
N THR A 150 -5.20 -10.72 3.30
CA THR A 150 -4.65 -9.43 3.75
C THR A 150 -5.75 -8.44 4.11
N LEU A 151 -6.80 -8.31 3.30
CA LEU A 151 -7.95 -7.44 3.63
C LEU A 151 -8.65 -7.88 4.92
N ALA A 152 -8.76 -9.18 5.19
CA ALA A 152 -9.33 -9.69 6.44
C ALA A 152 -8.44 -9.32 7.64
N GLU A 153 -7.12 -9.42 7.50
CA GLU A 153 -6.16 -9.01 8.53
C GLU A 153 -6.21 -7.49 8.80
N LEU A 154 -6.28 -6.67 7.75
CA LEU A 154 -6.48 -5.23 7.90
C LEU A 154 -7.80 -4.91 8.62
N ALA A 155 -8.87 -5.65 8.29
CA ALA A 155 -10.17 -5.47 8.93
C ALA A 155 -10.17 -5.90 10.40
N ARG A 156 -9.37 -6.91 10.79
CA ARG A 156 -9.27 -7.41 12.16
C ARG A 156 -8.85 -6.32 13.14
N VAL A 157 -7.84 -5.53 12.76
CA VAL A 157 -7.26 -4.51 13.64
C VAL A 157 -8.09 -3.21 13.71
N VAL A 158 -9.09 -3.04 12.84
CA VAL A 158 -9.97 -1.86 12.85
C VAL A 158 -11.15 -2.07 13.77
N LYS A 159 -11.45 -1.08 14.59
CA LYS A 159 -12.61 -1.07 15.49
C LYS A 159 -13.93 -1.15 14.72
N PRO A 160 -14.99 -1.76 15.28
CA PRO A 160 -16.34 -1.66 14.72
C PRO A 160 -16.71 -0.18 14.45
N GLY A 161 -17.25 0.11 13.27
CA GLY A 161 -17.55 1.47 12.82
C GLY A 161 -16.35 2.29 12.35
N GLY A 162 -15.11 1.78 12.48
CA GLY A 162 -13.89 2.45 12.08
C GLY A 162 -13.78 2.62 10.56
N SER A 163 -13.17 3.71 10.13
CA SER A 163 -13.06 4.10 8.71
C SER A 163 -11.83 3.48 8.06
N VAL A 164 -11.96 2.98 6.84
CA VAL A 164 -10.82 2.47 6.04
C VAL A 164 -10.83 3.11 4.67
N ALA A 165 -9.65 3.50 4.17
CA ALA A 165 -9.50 4.01 2.82
C ALA A 165 -8.20 3.53 2.17
N SER A 166 -8.25 3.24 0.89
CA SER A 166 -7.10 2.83 0.11
C SER A 166 -6.91 3.63 -1.17
N LEU A 167 -5.69 3.65 -1.65
CA LEU A 167 -5.33 4.18 -2.96
C LEU A 167 -4.53 3.14 -3.74
N GLU A 168 -4.99 2.82 -4.94
CA GLU A 168 -4.30 1.92 -5.86
C GLU A 168 -4.18 2.53 -7.26
N PHE A 169 -3.15 2.13 -8.01
CA PHE A 169 -3.13 2.34 -9.45
C PHE A 169 -4.18 1.44 -10.10
N LEU A 170 -4.84 1.95 -11.14
CA LEU A 170 -5.85 1.23 -11.90
C LEU A 170 -5.48 1.24 -13.39
N ALA A 171 -5.88 0.22 -14.12
CA ALA A 171 -5.87 0.25 -15.58
C ALA A 171 -7.21 0.84 -16.07
N PRO A 172 -7.20 1.88 -16.93
CA PRO A 172 -8.42 2.53 -17.39
C PRO A 172 -9.43 1.53 -17.95
N PRO A 173 -10.72 1.60 -17.54
CA PRO A 173 -11.75 0.72 -18.06
C PRO A 173 -12.15 1.06 -19.51
N ASN A 174 -12.10 2.32 -19.89
CA ASN A 174 -12.39 2.78 -21.25
C ASN A 174 -11.29 2.34 -22.23
N PRO A 175 -11.62 1.71 -23.37
CA PRO A 175 -10.62 1.18 -24.31
C PRO A 175 -9.66 2.23 -24.87
N LEU A 176 -10.14 3.46 -25.17
CA LEU A 176 -9.30 4.54 -25.68
C LEU A 176 -8.27 4.99 -24.65
N TRP A 177 -8.72 5.24 -23.42
CA TRP A 177 -7.82 5.62 -22.32
C TRP A 177 -6.89 4.48 -21.92
N ARG A 178 -7.32 3.23 -22.06
CA ARG A 178 -6.48 2.04 -21.85
C ARG A 178 -5.37 1.95 -22.90
N ALA A 179 -5.66 2.25 -24.15
CA ALA A 179 -4.64 2.29 -25.20
C ALA A 179 -3.62 3.42 -24.94
N ALA A 180 -4.09 4.63 -24.59
CA ALA A 180 -3.21 5.74 -24.20
C ALA A 180 -2.36 5.41 -22.96
N TRP A 181 -2.95 4.80 -21.93
CA TRP A 181 -2.27 4.34 -20.74
C TRP A 181 -1.24 3.26 -21.06
N TRP A 182 -1.55 2.33 -21.97
CA TRP A 182 -0.61 1.29 -22.43
C TRP A 182 0.60 1.93 -23.11
N VAL A 183 0.40 2.88 -24.02
CA VAL A 183 1.50 3.63 -24.67
C VAL A 183 2.33 4.35 -23.61
N TYR A 184 1.68 5.05 -22.69
CA TYR A 184 2.34 5.77 -21.60
C TYR A 184 3.22 4.85 -20.74
N THR A 185 2.67 3.74 -20.24
CA THR A 185 3.41 2.82 -19.36
C THR A 185 4.44 1.98 -20.09
N ARG A 186 4.30 1.78 -21.41
CA ARG A 186 5.23 0.97 -22.21
C ARG A 186 6.43 1.77 -22.72
N PHE A 187 6.24 3.04 -23.02
CA PHE A 187 7.27 3.87 -23.69
C PHE A 187 7.63 5.11 -22.88
N VAL A 188 6.65 5.93 -22.51
CA VAL A 188 6.89 7.23 -21.88
C VAL A 188 7.47 7.05 -20.47
N LEU A 189 6.86 6.20 -19.67
CA LEU A 189 7.28 5.98 -18.29
C LEU A 189 8.68 5.37 -18.16
N PRO A 190 9.07 4.31 -18.92
CA PRO A 190 10.44 3.82 -18.90
C PRO A 190 11.45 4.85 -19.40
N ALA A 191 11.13 5.61 -20.46
CA ALA A 191 12.01 6.67 -20.97
C ALA A 191 12.22 7.79 -19.93
N ALA A 192 11.13 8.27 -19.31
CA ALA A 192 11.20 9.24 -18.22
C ALA A 192 11.99 8.69 -17.02
N GLY A 193 11.80 7.41 -16.68
CA GLY A 193 12.57 6.72 -15.66
C GLY A 193 14.07 6.72 -15.98
N TRP A 194 14.43 6.35 -17.20
CA TRP A 194 15.83 6.37 -17.66
C TRP A 194 16.46 7.77 -17.52
N LEU A 195 15.77 8.81 -17.96
CA LEU A 195 16.26 10.19 -17.92
C LEU A 195 16.42 10.74 -16.50
N THR A 196 15.60 10.28 -15.56
CA THR A 196 15.56 10.84 -14.19
C THR A 196 16.31 10.00 -13.16
N GLY A 197 16.46 8.70 -13.39
CA GLY A 197 17.02 7.77 -12.40
C GLY A 197 17.85 6.62 -12.98
N GLY A 198 18.11 6.63 -14.29
CA GLY A 198 18.99 5.66 -14.94
C GLY A 198 18.36 4.26 -15.08
N ARG A 199 19.25 3.24 -15.10
CA ARG A 199 18.90 1.85 -15.45
C ARG A 199 17.88 1.21 -14.49
N GLU A 200 17.93 1.54 -13.20
CA GLU A 200 17.02 0.99 -12.20
C GLU A 200 15.60 1.51 -12.42
N TRP A 201 15.45 2.80 -12.67
CA TRP A 201 14.16 3.43 -12.94
C TRP A 201 13.55 3.00 -14.27
N TRP A 202 14.37 2.72 -15.25
CA TRP A 202 13.96 2.07 -16.50
C TRP A 202 13.31 0.70 -16.22
N ARG A 203 13.93 -0.14 -15.37
CA ARG A 203 13.40 -1.46 -15.02
C ARG A 203 12.04 -1.33 -14.33
N VAL A 204 11.92 -0.42 -13.35
CA VAL A 204 10.67 -0.16 -12.62
C VAL A 204 9.59 0.34 -13.57
N GLY A 205 9.88 1.29 -14.43
CA GLY A 205 8.93 1.80 -15.42
C GLY A 205 8.40 0.72 -16.34
N ARG A 206 9.26 -0.20 -16.79
CA ARG A 206 8.86 -1.35 -17.62
C ARG A 206 8.04 -2.39 -16.88
N PHE A 207 8.26 -2.55 -15.58
CA PHE A 207 7.57 -3.53 -14.74
C PHE A 207 6.16 -3.07 -14.38
N LEU A 208 5.97 -1.82 -14.01
CA LEU A 208 4.74 -1.34 -13.37
C LEU A 208 3.48 -1.47 -14.25
N GLY A 209 3.52 -1.05 -15.51
CA GLY A 209 2.37 -1.14 -16.39
C GLY A 209 1.84 -2.58 -16.57
N PRO A 210 2.69 -3.53 -16.98
CA PRO A 210 2.32 -4.94 -17.06
C PRO A 210 1.83 -5.53 -15.73
N ASN A 211 2.46 -5.19 -14.60
CA ASN A 211 2.08 -5.65 -13.26
C ASN A 211 0.68 -5.16 -12.88
N ILE A 212 0.38 -3.86 -13.06
CA ILE A 212 -0.94 -3.29 -12.81
C ILE A 212 -1.99 -4.01 -13.68
N ALA A 213 -1.72 -4.16 -14.98
CA ALA A 213 -2.65 -4.82 -15.89
C ALA A 213 -2.89 -6.30 -15.54
N ALA A 214 -1.85 -7.02 -15.09
CA ALA A 214 -1.95 -8.41 -14.66
C ALA A 214 -2.80 -8.54 -13.39
N HIS A 215 -2.57 -7.66 -12.41
CA HIS A 215 -3.35 -7.64 -11.17
C HIS A 215 -4.86 -7.47 -11.46
N TYR A 216 -5.25 -6.47 -12.26
CA TYR A 216 -6.67 -6.22 -12.54
C TYR A 216 -7.32 -7.21 -13.52
N ARG A 217 -6.54 -8.00 -14.26
CA ARG A 217 -7.06 -9.17 -14.97
C ARG A 217 -7.42 -10.31 -14.00
N ARG A 218 -6.59 -10.53 -12.97
CA ARG A 218 -6.81 -11.56 -11.95
C ARG A 218 -7.84 -11.12 -10.92
N TYR A 219 -7.79 -9.86 -10.49
CA TYR A 219 -8.62 -9.26 -9.46
C TYR A 219 -9.31 -8.00 -10.01
N PRO A 220 -10.38 -8.13 -10.82
CA PRO A 220 -11.14 -6.99 -11.32
C PRO A 220 -11.66 -6.10 -10.17
N LEU A 221 -11.92 -4.82 -10.43
CA LEU A 221 -12.41 -3.89 -9.42
C LEU A 221 -13.68 -4.40 -8.71
N SER A 222 -14.57 -5.07 -9.45
CA SER A 222 -15.75 -5.73 -8.85
C SER A 222 -15.40 -6.86 -7.88
N TRP A 223 -14.31 -7.59 -8.12
CA TRP A 223 -13.78 -8.57 -7.18
C TRP A 223 -13.24 -7.86 -5.93
N THR A 224 -12.49 -6.78 -6.11
CA THR A 224 -11.92 -6.01 -5.00
C THR A 224 -13.02 -5.50 -4.06
N VAL A 225 -14.12 -4.95 -4.60
CA VAL A 225 -15.26 -4.51 -3.80
C VAL A 225 -15.85 -5.66 -2.99
N ARG A 226 -16.12 -6.81 -3.63
CA ARG A 226 -16.63 -8.00 -2.91
C ARG A 226 -15.66 -8.52 -1.85
N ALA A 227 -14.34 -8.43 -2.10
CA ALA A 227 -13.34 -8.84 -1.12
C ALA A 227 -13.34 -7.92 0.11
N TRP A 228 -13.54 -6.61 -0.09
CA TRP A 228 -13.75 -5.68 1.01
C TRP A 228 -15.00 -6.02 1.83
N GLU A 229 -16.13 -6.26 1.16
CA GLU A 229 -17.38 -6.65 1.82
C GLU A 229 -17.24 -7.98 2.58
N ALA A 230 -16.54 -8.97 1.99
CA ALA A 230 -16.26 -10.26 2.62
C ALA A 230 -15.33 -10.13 3.84
N ALA A 231 -14.38 -9.18 3.81
CA ALA A 231 -13.50 -8.87 4.95
C ALA A 231 -14.23 -8.17 6.11
N GLY A 232 -15.52 -7.83 5.94
CA GLY A 232 -16.35 -7.21 6.97
C GLY A 232 -16.39 -5.69 6.89
N PHE A 233 -16.14 -5.10 5.73
CA PHE A 233 -16.41 -3.69 5.48
C PHE A 233 -17.82 -3.51 4.90
N GLU A 234 -18.44 -2.39 5.21
CA GLU A 234 -19.73 -1.93 4.67
C GLU A 234 -19.61 -0.51 4.11
N ASP A 235 -20.64 -0.03 3.42
CA ASP A 235 -20.64 1.27 2.73
C ASP A 235 -19.44 1.43 1.77
N VAL A 236 -19.06 0.34 1.10
CA VAL A 236 -17.87 0.31 0.25
C VAL A 236 -18.08 1.20 -0.96
N GLY A 237 -17.41 2.34 -0.96
CA GLY A 237 -17.40 3.30 -2.06
C GLY A 237 -16.14 3.17 -2.92
N VAL A 238 -16.29 3.50 -4.21
CA VAL A 238 -15.20 3.41 -5.20
C VAL A 238 -15.18 4.67 -6.06
N ARG A 239 -14.02 5.30 -6.16
CA ARG A 239 -13.83 6.49 -7.00
C ARG A 239 -12.63 6.31 -7.93
N PRO A 240 -12.86 6.03 -9.22
CA PRO A 240 -11.79 6.10 -10.22
C PRO A 240 -11.26 7.53 -10.33
N MET A 241 -9.94 7.66 -10.41
CA MET A 241 -9.21 8.91 -10.46
C MET A 241 -8.54 9.05 -11.83
N SER A 242 -8.44 10.29 -12.34
CA SER A 242 -7.66 10.63 -13.55
C SER A 242 -7.91 9.65 -14.71
N LEU A 243 -9.16 9.59 -15.19
CA LEU A 243 -9.60 8.73 -16.31
C LEU A 243 -9.41 7.23 -16.07
N GLY A 244 -9.25 6.82 -14.81
CA GLY A 244 -9.03 5.43 -14.41
C GLY A 244 -7.56 5.03 -14.29
N GLY A 245 -6.64 5.99 -14.15
CA GLY A 245 -5.24 5.71 -13.84
C GLY A 245 -4.98 5.40 -12.36
N GLY A 246 -5.90 5.79 -11.48
CA GLY A 246 -5.90 5.46 -10.07
C GLY A 246 -7.31 5.16 -9.57
N VAL A 247 -7.42 4.58 -8.39
CA VAL A 247 -8.68 4.34 -7.70
C VAL A 247 -8.54 4.56 -6.20
N VAL A 248 -9.49 5.26 -5.62
CA VAL A 248 -9.68 5.35 -4.17
C VAL A 248 -10.86 4.46 -3.80
N ILE A 249 -10.67 3.59 -2.82
CA ILE A 249 -11.70 2.71 -2.26
C ILE A 249 -11.78 3.02 -0.77
N TRP A 250 -12.98 3.10 -0.23
CA TRP A 250 -13.21 3.34 1.18
C TRP A 250 -14.40 2.54 1.69
N GLY A 251 -14.50 2.39 3.00
CA GLY A 251 -15.60 1.73 3.68
C GLY A 251 -15.50 1.90 5.19
N ARG A 252 -16.41 1.29 5.90
CA ARG A 252 -16.43 1.22 7.37
C ARG A 252 -16.40 -0.23 7.82
N LYS A 253 -15.73 -0.50 8.94
CA LYS A 253 -15.82 -1.81 9.59
C LYS A 253 -17.22 -2.02 10.12
N ARG A 254 -17.85 -3.14 9.78
CA ARG A 254 -19.20 -3.50 10.31
C ARG A 254 -19.22 -3.42 11.83
N VAL A 255 -20.30 -2.86 12.33
CA VAL A 255 -20.66 -2.98 13.73
C VAL A 255 -21.33 -4.35 13.85
N GLY A 256 -20.63 -5.31 14.48
CA GLY A 256 -21.09 -6.69 14.64
C GLY A 256 -22.37 -6.81 15.50
#